data_47b2e4fa9dacf4bec1255e0eb2fa5822
#
_entry.id   47b2e4fa9dacf4bec1255e0eb2fa5822
#
_cell.length_a   1.000
_cell.length_b   1.000
_cell.length_c   1.000
_cell.angle_alpha   90.00
_cell.angle_beta   90.00
_cell.angle_gamma   90.00
#
_symmetry.space_group_name_H-M   'P 1'
#
loop_
_entity.id
_entity.type
_entity.pdbx_description
1 polymer ?
#
loop_
_entity_poly.entity_id
_entity_poly.type
_entity_poly.pdbx_seq_one_letter_code
_entity_poly.pdbx_strand_id
1 'polypeptide(L)'
;DEPSRSLVICRIFYSIFYAFSVLSVVMAFVQASIGRSIITRGVQRAVTVIFWCFAVLQFFGVLSDLVDYLDALRIPIGKGDMTVWKAFMAVISVLLTLAVANWISAIINQFIQGAQNLTPNLKVVLSRIVTVLFLILAVIIGLGTVGIDLTILSVFGGALGVGLGFGLQKIASNYVSGFIILLDKSIKIGDLVTVGGFRGKGVEINKRFTVGRS
;
A
#
# COMPACT_ATOMS: atom_id res chain seq x y z
N ASP A 1 -16.65 48.25 5.20
CA ASP A 1 -15.21 47.81 5.28
C ASP A 1 -14.92 46.81 6.41
N GLU A 2 -15.83 46.61 7.38
CA GLU A 2 -15.65 45.60 8.44
C GLU A 2 -15.78 44.14 7.98
N PRO A 3 -16.68 43.76 7.05
CA PRO A 3 -16.82 42.35 6.65
C PRO A 3 -15.58 41.80 5.90
N SER A 4 -14.81 42.64 5.24
CA SER A 4 -13.60 42.21 4.55
C SER A 4 -12.45 41.88 5.51
N ARG A 5 -12.33 42.60 6.61
CA ARG A 5 -11.31 42.37 7.63
C ARG A 5 -11.57 41.08 8.42
N SER A 6 -12.81 40.80 8.77
CA SER A 6 -13.19 39.55 9.47
C SER A 6 -12.95 38.31 8.59
N LEU A 7 -13.22 38.37 7.30
CA LEU A 7 -12.93 37.28 6.36
C LEU A 7 -11.42 37.02 6.21
N VAL A 8 -10.60 38.07 6.17
CA VAL A 8 -9.14 37.92 6.11
C VAL A 8 -8.60 37.27 7.39
N ILE A 9 -9.08 37.71 8.55
CA ILE A 9 -8.69 37.16 9.85
C ILE A 9 -9.11 35.68 9.94
N CYS A 10 -10.34 35.33 9.57
CA CYS A 10 -10.80 33.94 9.54
C CYS A 10 -9.96 33.07 8.59
N ARG A 11 -9.59 33.58 7.42
CA ARG A 11 -8.75 32.87 6.45
C ARG A 11 -7.34 32.62 7.00
N ILE A 12 -6.76 33.58 7.72
CA ILE A 12 -5.47 33.45 8.39
C ILE A 12 -5.52 32.38 9.48
N PHE A 13 -6.53 32.45 10.38
CA PHE A 13 -6.70 31.47 11.44
C PHE A 13 -6.93 30.06 10.88
N TYR A 14 -7.75 29.91 9.86
CA TYR A 14 -7.98 28.65 9.19
C TYR A 14 -6.70 28.07 8.59
N SER A 15 -5.90 28.89 7.88
CA SER A 15 -4.64 28.46 7.28
C SER A 15 -3.62 28.01 8.31
N ILE A 16 -3.49 28.76 9.43
CA ILE A 16 -2.57 28.42 10.53
C ILE A 16 -3.02 27.11 11.21
N PHE A 17 -4.32 26.97 11.50
CA PHE A 17 -4.85 25.76 12.14
C PHE A 17 -4.71 24.53 11.24
N TYR A 18 -5.02 24.67 9.95
CA TYR A 18 -4.84 23.62 8.96
C TYR A 18 -3.37 23.20 8.85
N ALA A 19 -2.47 24.18 8.74
CA ALA A 19 -1.05 23.94 8.70
C ALA A 19 -0.54 23.20 9.95
N PHE A 20 -0.98 23.62 11.15
CA PHE A 20 -0.62 22.96 12.41
C PHE A 20 -1.13 21.53 12.50
N SER A 21 -2.36 21.28 12.04
CA SER A 21 -2.96 19.94 11.99
C SER A 21 -2.18 19.01 11.04
N VAL A 22 -1.84 19.49 9.86
CA VAL A 22 -1.04 18.71 8.88
C VAL A 22 0.34 18.39 9.44
N LEU A 23 1.01 19.39 10.08
CA LEU A 23 2.31 19.16 10.71
C LEU A 23 2.23 18.07 11.79
N SER A 24 1.22 18.15 12.64
CA SER A 24 1.03 17.20 13.75
C SER A 24 0.82 15.77 13.22
N VAL A 25 0.03 15.61 12.16
CA VAL A 25 -0.21 14.31 11.50
C VAL A 25 1.07 13.79 10.83
N VAL A 26 1.79 14.64 10.08
CA VAL A 26 3.06 14.27 9.44
C VAL A 26 4.10 13.86 10.47
N MET A 27 4.22 14.62 11.56
CA MET A 27 5.18 14.29 12.64
C MET A 27 4.82 12.99 13.35
N ALA A 28 3.53 12.75 13.64
CA ALA A 28 3.07 11.48 14.22
C ALA A 28 3.35 10.32 13.27
N PHE A 29 3.13 10.51 11.98
CA PHE A 29 3.37 9.50 10.95
C PHE A 29 4.87 9.19 10.79
N VAL A 30 5.73 10.20 10.72
CA VAL A 30 7.19 10.04 10.64
C VAL A 30 7.72 9.29 11.87
N GLN A 31 7.24 9.64 13.07
CA GLN A 31 7.62 8.96 14.32
C GLN A 31 7.17 7.50 14.35
N ALA A 32 6.00 7.19 13.78
CA ALA A 32 5.48 5.83 13.70
C ALA A 32 6.22 4.97 12.66
N SER A 33 6.63 5.57 11.53
CA SER A 33 7.24 4.85 10.41
C SER A 33 8.73 4.55 10.58
N ILE A 34 9.51 5.43 11.23
CA ILE A 34 10.98 5.37 11.26
C ILE A 34 11.51 4.78 12.58
N GLY A 35 10.63 4.48 13.54
CA GLY A 35 11.03 4.01 14.87
C GLY A 35 11.70 5.13 15.71
N ARG A 36 11.44 5.14 16.99
CA ARG A 36 11.90 6.19 17.93
C ARG A 36 13.42 6.37 18.06
N SER A 37 14.22 5.41 17.57
CA SER A 37 15.68 5.41 17.76
C SER A 37 16.46 6.15 16.66
N ILE A 38 15.88 6.41 15.48
CA ILE A 38 16.59 6.99 14.33
C ILE A 38 16.29 8.49 14.16
N ILE A 39 15.17 8.98 14.71
CA ILE A 39 14.83 10.40 14.63
C ILE A 39 15.66 11.18 15.63
N THR A 40 16.83 11.61 15.18
CA THR A 40 17.65 12.57 15.95
C THR A 40 16.88 13.89 16.09
N ARG A 41 17.11 14.59 17.21
CA ARG A 41 16.54 15.94 17.44
C ARG A 41 16.79 16.91 16.27
N GLY A 42 17.82 16.64 15.46
CA GLY A 42 18.13 17.39 14.25
C GLY A 42 17.10 17.22 13.14
N VAL A 43 16.66 15.99 12.86
CA VAL A 43 15.63 15.71 11.86
C VAL A 43 14.29 16.37 12.25
N GLN A 44 13.92 16.27 13.51
CA GLN A 44 12.70 16.91 14.02
C GLN A 44 12.74 18.44 13.85
N ARG A 45 13.88 19.08 14.19
CA ARG A 45 14.05 20.52 13.99
C ARG A 45 14.01 20.91 12.52
N ALA A 46 14.68 20.15 11.64
CA ALA A 46 14.67 20.40 10.21
C ALA A 46 13.25 20.35 9.63
N VAL A 47 12.47 19.32 9.96
CA VAL A 47 11.07 19.19 9.52
C VAL A 47 10.23 20.37 10.02
N THR A 48 10.40 20.78 11.27
CA THR A 48 9.67 21.92 11.85
C THR A 48 10.04 23.23 11.14
N VAL A 49 11.34 23.47 10.88
CA VAL A 49 11.80 24.68 10.18
C VAL A 49 11.27 24.71 8.75
N ILE A 50 11.40 23.62 8.00
CA ILE A 50 10.87 23.51 6.62
C ILE A 50 9.37 23.80 6.59
N PHE A 51 8.64 23.25 7.55
CA PHE A 51 7.20 23.47 7.65
C PHE A 51 6.87 24.95 7.91
N TRP A 52 7.55 25.61 8.85
CA TRP A 52 7.32 27.03 9.12
C TRP A 52 7.71 27.92 7.94
N CYS A 53 8.80 27.60 7.24
CA CYS A 53 9.15 28.28 5.99
C CYS A 53 8.04 28.15 4.95
N PHE A 54 7.50 26.94 4.77
CA PHE A 54 6.39 26.71 3.84
C PHE A 54 5.13 27.49 4.24
N ALA A 55 4.78 27.49 5.54
CA ALA A 55 3.63 28.23 6.04
C ALA A 55 3.76 29.75 5.83
N VAL A 56 4.96 30.29 6.03
CA VAL A 56 5.25 31.72 5.78
C VAL A 56 5.14 32.04 4.28
N LEU A 57 5.71 31.21 3.40
CA LEU A 57 5.63 31.40 1.94
C LEU A 57 4.17 31.33 1.45
N GLN A 58 3.38 30.43 2.01
CA GLN A 58 1.95 30.33 1.72
C GLN A 58 1.19 31.58 2.16
N PHE A 59 1.54 32.12 3.33
CA PHE A 59 0.92 33.33 3.88
C PHE A 59 1.15 34.55 2.98
N PHE A 60 2.36 34.71 2.45
CA PHE A 60 2.71 35.82 1.57
C PHE A 60 2.22 35.63 0.12
N GLY A 61 1.60 34.51 -0.21
CA GLY A 61 1.12 34.22 -1.58
C GLY A 61 2.22 33.82 -2.56
N VAL A 62 3.49 33.83 -2.14
CA VAL A 62 4.64 33.48 -2.97
C VAL A 62 4.54 32.05 -3.51
N LEU A 63 3.88 31.16 -2.74
CA LEU A 63 3.67 29.79 -3.15
C LEU A 63 2.68 29.68 -4.30
N SER A 64 1.64 30.51 -4.33
CA SER A 64 0.65 30.55 -5.42
C SER A 64 1.32 30.96 -6.72
N ASP A 65 2.12 32.03 -6.68
CA ASP A 65 2.85 32.53 -7.85
C ASP A 65 3.87 31.50 -8.37
N LEU A 66 4.52 30.77 -7.45
CA LEU A 66 5.47 29.71 -7.79
C LEU A 66 4.74 28.52 -8.44
N VAL A 67 3.58 28.13 -7.90
CA VAL A 67 2.76 27.05 -8.45
C VAL A 67 2.29 27.41 -9.86
N ASP A 68 1.76 28.63 -10.05
CA ASP A 68 1.31 29.12 -11.35
C ASP A 68 2.45 29.15 -12.37
N TYR A 69 3.64 29.57 -11.95
CA TYR A 69 4.85 29.55 -12.79
C TYR A 69 5.25 28.12 -13.18
N LEU A 70 5.27 27.17 -12.22
CA LEU A 70 5.62 25.77 -12.47
C LEU A 70 4.55 25.05 -13.31
N ASP A 71 3.29 25.45 -13.20
CA ASP A 71 2.18 24.87 -13.98
C ASP A 71 2.16 25.44 -15.41
N ALA A 72 2.70 26.64 -15.62
CA ALA A 72 2.91 27.21 -16.95
C ALA A 72 4.03 26.48 -17.74
N LEU A 73 4.99 25.86 -17.05
CA LEU A 73 6.07 25.10 -17.67
C LEU A 73 5.57 23.71 -18.11
N ARG A 74 5.27 23.57 -19.40
CA ARG A 74 4.85 22.30 -19.98
C ARG A 74 6.03 21.43 -20.35
N ILE A 75 5.97 20.16 -19.96
CA ILE A 75 6.97 19.15 -20.33
C ILE A 75 6.38 18.32 -21.47
N PRO A 76 7.01 18.23 -22.64
CA PRO A 76 6.50 17.46 -23.77
C PRO A 76 6.72 15.96 -23.56
N ILE A 77 6.07 15.37 -22.57
CA ILE A 77 6.13 13.93 -22.28
C ILE A 77 4.77 13.30 -22.56
N GLY A 78 4.69 12.48 -23.60
CA GLY A 78 3.50 11.70 -23.93
C GLY A 78 2.36 12.53 -24.55
N LYS A 79 1.13 11.98 -24.46
CA LYS A 79 -0.09 12.58 -25.04
C LYS A 79 -0.83 13.54 -24.09
N GLY A 80 -0.31 13.78 -22.88
CA GLY A 80 -0.97 14.57 -21.85
C GLY A 80 -0.31 15.91 -21.58
N ASP A 81 -1.08 16.86 -21.03
CA ASP A 81 -0.58 18.15 -20.52
C ASP A 81 0.19 17.96 -19.21
N MET A 82 1.42 17.43 -19.33
CA MET A 82 2.30 17.25 -18.18
C MET A 82 2.99 18.58 -17.88
N THR A 83 2.81 19.12 -16.69
CA THR A 83 3.49 20.32 -16.21
C THR A 83 4.56 19.95 -15.20
N VAL A 84 5.54 20.84 -14.98
CA VAL A 84 6.56 20.65 -13.93
C VAL A 84 5.91 20.50 -12.58
N TRP A 85 4.84 21.25 -12.29
CA TRP A 85 4.08 21.13 -11.05
C TRP A 85 3.44 19.74 -10.89
N LYS A 86 2.80 19.21 -11.93
CA LYS A 86 2.21 17.85 -11.90
C LYS A 86 3.27 16.79 -11.68
N ALA A 87 4.43 16.90 -12.35
CA ALA A 87 5.53 15.96 -12.17
C ALA A 87 6.06 15.98 -10.71
N PHE A 88 6.22 17.18 -10.14
CA PHE A 88 6.62 17.34 -8.74
C PHE A 88 5.60 16.74 -7.77
N MET A 89 4.32 17.02 -7.98
CA MET A 89 3.24 16.44 -7.19
C MET A 89 3.15 14.91 -7.35
N ALA A 90 3.45 14.35 -8.52
CA ALA A 90 3.53 12.93 -8.73
C ALA A 90 4.60 12.28 -7.85
N VAL A 91 5.80 12.87 -7.81
CA VAL A 91 6.88 12.37 -6.96
C VAL A 91 6.48 12.40 -5.48
N ILE A 92 5.93 13.51 -5.01
CA ILE A 92 5.47 13.65 -3.62
C ILE A 92 4.36 12.65 -3.31
N SER A 93 3.37 12.50 -4.18
CA SER A 93 2.27 11.57 -4.00
C SER A 93 2.76 10.12 -3.93
N VAL A 94 3.68 9.72 -4.81
CA VAL A 94 4.28 8.38 -4.77
C VAL A 94 5.06 8.17 -3.48
N LEU A 95 5.87 9.12 -3.06
CA LEU A 95 6.63 9.03 -1.80
C LEU A 95 5.70 8.91 -0.59
N LEU A 96 4.62 9.68 -0.57
CA LEU A 96 3.63 9.65 0.51
C LEU A 96 2.89 8.31 0.55
N THR A 97 2.42 7.83 -0.60
CA THR A 97 1.72 6.54 -0.68
C THR A 97 2.64 5.37 -0.37
N LEU A 98 3.93 5.43 -0.76
CA LEU A 98 4.94 4.46 -0.35
C LEU A 98 5.17 4.46 1.18
N ALA A 99 5.23 5.63 1.79
CA ALA A 99 5.39 5.74 3.24
C ALA A 99 4.18 5.13 3.99
N VAL A 100 2.95 5.44 3.54
CA VAL A 100 1.71 4.86 4.09
C VAL A 100 1.68 3.34 3.88
N ALA A 101 2.00 2.88 2.68
CA ALA A 101 2.03 1.46 2.34
C ALA A 101 3.05 0.69 3.19
N ASN A 102 4.25 1.24 3.38
CA ASN A 102 5.26 0.65 4.26
C ASN A 102 4.79 0.58 5.71
N TRP A 103 4.12 1.62 6.20
CA TRP A 103 3.57 1.63 7.55
C TRP A 103 2.50 0.56 7.75
N ILE A 104 1.52 0.46 6.82
CA ILE A 104 0.48 -0.58 6.87
C ILE A 104 1.11 -1.97 6.74
N SER A 105 2.04 -2.14 5.80
CA SER A 105 2.79 -3.40 5.63
C SER A 105 3.53 -3.80 6.91
N ALA A 106 4.16 -2.84 7.62
CA ALA A 106 4.84 -3.11 8.89
C ALA A 106 3.88 -3.60 9.96
N ILE A 107 2.68 -3.00 10.07
CA ILE A 107 1.63 -3.45 11.00
C ILE A 107 1.22 -4.89 10.69
N ILE A 108 0.90 -5.18 9.42
CA ILE A 108 0.51 -6.53 9.00
C ILE A 108 1.63 -7.53 9.26
N ASN A 109 2.87 -7.16 8.97
CA ASN A 109 4.03 -8.01 9.23
C ASN A 109 4.23 -8.31 10.72
N GLN A 110 3.94 -7.37 11.63
CA GLN A 110 3.95 -7.62 13.07
C GLN A 110 2.91 -8.70 13.45
N PHE A 111 1.69 -8.63 12.89
CA PHE A 111 0.68 -9.67 13.11
C PHE A 111 1.13 -11.04 12.59
N ILE A 112 1.74 -11.09 11.38
CA ILE A 112 2.26 -12.34 10.80
C ILE A 112 3.35 -12.93 11.70
N GLN A 113 4.29 -12.11 12.18
CA GLN A 113 5.39 -12.57 13.06
C GLN A 113 4.87 -13.05 14.43
N GLY A 114 3.81 -12.42 14.98
CA GLY A 114 3.18 -12.79 16.24
C GLY A 114 2.34 -14.07 16.18
N ALA A 115 1.97 -14.55 14.99
CA ALA A 115 1.12 -15.74 14.84
C ALA A 115 1.88 -17.02 15.26
N GLN A 116 1.41 -17.68 16.30
CA GLN A 116 2.07 -18.90 16.84
C GLN A 116 1.89 -20.14 15.95
N ASN A 117 0.82 -20.18 15.15
CA ASN A 117 0.47 -21.33 14.32
C ASN A 117 1.16 -21.36 12.94
N LEU A 118 1.99 -20.36 12.63
CA LEU A 118 2.69 -20.28 11.35
C LEU A 118 4.13 -20.73 11.48
N THR A 119 4.56 -21.58 10.54
CA THR A 119 5.97 -21.96 10.43
C THR A 119 6.85 -20.76 10.08
N PRO A 120 8.12 -20.70 10.51
CA PRO A 120 9.02 -19.60 10.21
C PRO A 120 9.13 -19.29 8.70
N ASN A 121 9.20 -20.33 7.88
CA ASN A 121 9.27 -20.19 6.43
C ASN A 121 8.01 -19.54 5.84
N LEU A 122 6.83 -19.91 6.34
CA LEU A 122 5.57 -19.34 5.87
C LEU A 122 5.45 -17.86 6.28
N LYS A 123 5.93 -17.48 7.46
CA LYS A 123 6.00 -16.08 7.90
C LYS A 123 6.82 -15.23 6.94
N VAL A 124 8.00 -15.72 6.54
CA VAL A 124 8.87 -15.00 5.59
C VAL A 124 8.18 -14.82 4.23
N VAL A 125 7.56 -15.87 3.71
CA VAL A 125 6.86 -15.82 2.41
C VAL A 125 5.70 -14.85 2.46
N LEU A 126 4.82 -14.94 3.48
CA LEU A 126 3.69 -14.04 3.65
C LEU A 126 4.13 -12.58 3.81
N SER A 127 5.16 -12.32 4.62
CA SER A 127 5.70 -10.97 4.79
C SER A 127 6.21 -10.38 3.47
N ARG A 128 6.88 -11.19 2.65
CA ARG A 128 7.34 -10.73 1.33
C ARG A 128 6.18 -10.43 0.37
N ILE A 129 5.17 -11.30 0.32
CA ILE A 129 3.98 -11.09 -0.51
C ILE A 129 3.27 -9.80 -0.10
N VAL A 130 3.04 -9.59 1.19
CA VAL A 130 2.42 -8.37 1.72
C VAL A 130 3.22 -7.14 1.32
N THR A 131 4.53 -7.14 1.55
CA THR A 131 5.39 -5.99 1.23
C THR A 131 5.36 -5.64 -0.26
N VAL A 132 5.50 -6.64 -1.14
CA VAL A 132 5.47 -6.43 -2.60
C VAL A 132 4.09 -5.94 -3.05
N LEU A 133 3.01 -6.51 -2.52
CA LEU A 133 1.65 -6.10 -2.85
C LEU A 133 1.41 -4.62 -2.49
N PHE A 134 1.77 -4.22 -1.28
CA PHE A 134 1.60 -2.83 -0.83
C PHE A 134 2.51 -1.86 -1.59
N LEU A 135 3.71 -2.28 -2.00
CA LEU A 135 4.59 -1.48 -2.85
C LEU A 135 3.93 -1.20 -4.22
N ILE A 136 3.41 -2.24 -4.87
CA ILE A 136 2.72 -2.09 -6.16
C ILE A 136 1.49 -1.19 -6.03
N LEU A 137 0.65 -1.42 -5.01
CA LEU A 137 -0.53 -0.60 -4.75
C LEU A 137 -0.16 0.87 -4.48
N ALA A 138 0.91 1.13 -3.73
CA ALA A 138 1.36 2.49 -3.46
C ALA A 138 1.76 3.25 -4.72
N VAL A 139 2.47 2.59 -5.63
CA VAL A 139 2.87 3.20 -6.91
C VAL A 139 1.63 3.48 -7.78
N ILE A 140 0.71 2.52 -7.89
CA ILE A 140 -0.51 2.68 -8.68
C ILE A 140 -1.36 3.84 -8.13
N ILE A 141 -1.61 3.86 -6.82
CA ILE A 141 -2.40 4.90 -6.17
C ILE A 141 -1.69 6.25 -6.29
N GLY A 142 -0.37 6.29 -6.01
CA GLY A 142 0.42 7.52 -6.07
C GLY A 142 0.42 8.18 -7.44
N LEU A 143 0.56 7.40 -8.52
CA LEU A 143 0.49 7.91 -9.89
C LEU A 143 -0.93 8.31 -10.29
N GLY A 144 -1.93 7.51 -9.88
CA GLY A 144 -3.34 7.77 -10.18
C GLY A 144 -3.86 9.05 -9.54
N THR A 145 -3.43 9.41 -8.33
CA THR A 145 -3.86 10.65 -7.64
C THR A 145 -3.46 11.92 -8.37
N VAL A 146 -2.41 11.87 -9.18
CA VAL A 146 -1.93 13.02 -9.98
C VAL A 146 -2.54 13.05 -11.39
N GLY A 147 -3.38 12.06 -11.72
CA GLY A 147 -4.04 11.97 -13.03
C GLY A 147 -3.12 11.41 -14.13
N ILE A 148 -2.08 10.65 -13.77
CA ILE A 148 -1.27 9.93 -14.74
C ILE A 148 -2.09 8.76 -15.30
N ASP A 149 -2.11 8.63 -16.61
CA ASP A 149 -2.81 7.54 -17.29
C ASP A 149 -2.16 6.19 -16.97
N LEU A 150 -2.92 5.37 -16.25
CA LEU A 150 -2.49 4.03 -15.83
C LEU A 150 -2.93 2.92 -16.81
N THR A 151 -3.47 3.28 -17.96
CA THR A 151 -4.03 2.30 -18.92
C THR A 151 -2.98 1.28 -19.34
N ILE A 152 -1.78 1.72 -19.70
CA ILE A 152 -0.68 0.82 -20.11
C ILE A 152 -0.30 -0.12 -18.96
N LEU A 153 -0.18 0.43 -17.75
CA LEU A 153 0.16 -0.35 -16.55
C LEU A 153 -0.93 -1.37 -16.22
N SER A 154 -2.19 -0.99 -16.41
CA SER A 154 -3.35 -1.87 -16.18
C SER A 154 -3.40 -3.02 -17.20
N VAL A 155 -3.13 -2.75 -18.47
CA VAL A 155 -3.07 -3.79 -19.53
C VAL A 155 -1.92 -4.77 -19.22
N PHE A 156 -0.74 -4.25 -18.89
CA PHE A 156 0.41 -5.09 -18.53
C PHE A 156 0.16 -5.90 -17.26
N GLY A 157 -0.41 -5.27 -16.22
CA GLY A 157 -0.79 -5.92 -14.97
C GLY A 157 -1.85 -7.00 -15.17
N GLY A 158 -2.82 -6.75 -16.07
CA GLY A 158 -3.81 -7.74 -16.48
C GLY A 158 -3.18 -8.97 -17.15
N ALA A 159 -2.28 -8.75 -18.11
CA ALA A 159 -1.55 -9.84 -18.78
C ALA A 159 -0.69 -10.65 -17.80
N LEU A 160 0.04 -9.97 -16.89
CA LEU A 160 0.79 -10.64 -15.82
C LEU A 160 -0.13 -11.41 -14.87
N GLY A 161 -1.29 -10.85 -14.52
CA GLY A 161 -2.28 -11.50 -13.66
C GLY A 161 -2.81 -12.78 -14.27
N VAL A 162 -3.11 -12.77 -15.57
CA VAL A 162 -3.52 -13.97 -16.31
C VAL A 162 -2.41 -15.02 -16.32
N GLY A 163 -1.17 -14.62 -16.63
CA GLY A 163 -0.01 -15.52 -16.60
C GLY A 163 0.22 -16.17 -15.23
N LEU A 164 0.17 -15.36 -14.15
CA LEU A 164 0.25 -15.88 -12.79
C LEU A 164 -0.94 -16.78 -12.44
N GLY A 165 -2.15 -16.43 -12.90
CA GLY A 165 -3.36 -17.26 -12.73
C GLY A 165 -3.19 -18.65 -13.31
N PHE A 166 -2.70 -18.76 -14.52
CA PHE A 166 -2.39 -20.05 -15.14
C PHE A 166 -1.27 -20.80 -14.41
N GLY A 167 -0.22 -20.10 -13.97
CA GLY A 167 0.84 -20.70 -13.18
C GLY A 167 0.37 -21.28 -11.84
N LEU A 168 -0.61 -20.64 -11.20
CA LEU A 168 -1.17 -21.05 -9.90
C LEU A 168 -2.42 -21.94 -10.02
N GLN A 169 -2.96 -22.16 -11.23
CA GLN A 169 -4.21 -22.87 -11.45
C GLN A 169 -4.25 -24.25 -10.79
N LYS A 170 -3.18 -25.04 -10.92
CA LYS A 170 -3.13 -26.38 -10.33
C LYS A 170 -3.14 -26.34 -8.80
N ILE A 171 -2.47 -25.36 -8.21
CA ILE A 171 -2.44 -25.18 -6.75
C ILE A 171 -3.83 -24.79 -6.27
N ALA A 172 -4.45 -23.79 -6.89
CA ALA A 172 -5.80 -23.34 -6.56
C ALA A 172 -6.83 -24.47 -6.70
N SER A 173 -6.78 -25.24 -7.80
CA SER A 173 -7.66 -26.39 -8.01
C SER A 173 -7.52 -27.43 -6.91
N ASN A 174 -6.29 -27.77 -6.50
CA ASN A 174 -6.06 -28.74 -5.44
C ASN A 174 -6.62 -28.25 -4.09
N TYR A 175 -6.47 -26.94 -3.77
CA TYR A 175 -7.04 -26.36 -2.56
C TYR A 175 -8.56 -26.40 -2.55
N VAL A 176 -9.19 -25.98 -3.67
CA VAL A 176 -10.64 -25.97 -3.81
C VAL A 176 -11.19 -27.40 -3.69
N SER A 177 -10.58 -28.38 -4.36
CA SER A 177 -10.98 -29.79 -4.26
C SER A 177 -10.86 -30.31 -2.83
N GLY A 178 -9.76 -30.04 -2.14
CA GLY A 178 -9.58 -30.42 -0.74
C GLY A 178 -10.63 -29.77 0.18
N PHE A 179 -10.97 -28.50 -0.07
CA PHE A 179 -12.00 -27.79 0.70
C PHE A 179 -13.40 -28.39 0.47
N ILE A 180 -13.73 -28.74 -0.80
CA ILE A 180 -15.00 -29.41 -1.12
C ILE A 180 -15.12 -30.75 -0.42
N ILE A 181 -14.07 -31.59 -0.40
CA ILE A 181 -14.04 -32.87 0.28
C ILE A 181 -14.32 -32.70 1.80
N LEU A 182 -13.71 -31.68 2.42
CA LEU A 182 -13.92 -31.40 3.84
C LEU A 182 -15.34 -30.88 4.15
N LEU A 183 -15.93 -30.06 3.25
CA LEU A 183 -17.29 -29.55 3.42
C LEU A 183 -18.34 -30.64 3.22
N ASP A 184 -18.20 -31.41 2.16
CA ASP A 184 -19.16 -32.44 1.77
C ASP A 184 -19.08 -33.66 2.67
N LYS A 185 -18.00 -33.78 3.46
CA LYS A 185 -17.74 -34.94 4.34
C LYS A 185 -17.84 -36.27 3.59
N SER A 186 -17.60 -36.25 2.26
CA SER A 186 -17.70 -37.41 1.39
C SER A 186 -16.71 -38.52 1.74
N ILE A 187 -15.59 -38.16 2.38
CA ILE A 187 -14.59 -39.09 2.89
C ILE A 187 -14.33 -38.77 4.37
N LYS A 188 -14.40 -39.78 5.22
CA LYS A 188 -14.10 -39.67 6.67
C LYS A 188 -12.81 -40.42 6.98
N ILE A 189 -12.15 -39.98 8.06
CA ILE A 189 -11.01 -40.72 8.61
C ILE A 189 -11.49 -42.12 8.99
N GLY A 190 -10.84 -43.13 8.46
CA GLY A 190 -11.21 -44.51 8.67
C GLY A 190 -11.93 -45.20 7.52
N ASP A 191 -12.40 -44.44 6.52
CA ASP A 191 -13.05 -44.99 5.32
C ASP A 191 -12.04 -45.72 4.45
N LEU A 192 -12.51 -46.77 3.78
CA LEU A 192 -11.73 -47.52 2.82
C LEU A 192 -11.89 -46.91 1.47
N VAL A 193 -10.82 -46.31 0.93
CA VAL A 193 -10.82 -45.64 -0.35
C VAL A 193 -9.94 -46.38 -1.37
N THR A 194 -10.38 -46.40 -2.61
CA THR A 194 -9.62 -46.98 -3.72
C THR A 194 -9.25 -45.87 -4.69
N VAL A 195 -7.96 -45.63 -4.88
CA VAL A 195 -7.44 -44.60 -5.80
C VAL A 195 -6.41 -45.26 -6.72
N GLY A 196 -6.63 -45.18 -8.06
CA GLY A 196 -5.67 -45.69 -9.01
C GLY A 196 -5.37 -47.19 -8.87
N GLY A 197 -6.33 -47.99 -8.38
CA GLY A 197 -6.16 -49.44 -8.16
C GLY A 197 -5.57 -49.80 -6.78
N PHE A 198 -5.15 -48.83 -5.98
CA PHE A 198 -4.69 -49.06 -4.61
C PHE A 198 -5.84 -48.91 -3.65
N ARG A 199 -6.00 -49.90 -2.75
CA ARG A 199 -6.94 -49.85 -1.61
C ARG A 199 -6.19 -49.42 -0.34
N GLY A 200 -6.73 -48.45 0.36
CA GLY A 200 -6.15 -48.02 1.64
C GLY A 200 -7.20 -47.41 2.57
N LYS A 201 -6.91 -47.45 3.88
CA LYS A 201 -7.72 -46.77 4.89
C LYS A 201 -7.24 -45.33 5.05
N GLY A 202 -8.15 -44.37 4.93
CA GLY A 202 -7.83 -42.94 5.14
C GLY A 202 -7.41 -42.68 6.57
N VAL A 203 -6.16 -42.24 6.77
CA VAL A 203 -5.60 -41.96 8.12
C VAL A 203 -5.68 -40.47 8.41
N GLU A 204 -5.48 -39.64 7.42
CA GLU A 204 -5.43 -38.20 7.58
C GLU A 204 -5.97 -37.51 6.33
N ILE A 205 -6.84 -36.52 6.52
CA ILE A 205 -7.38 -35.69 5.44
C ILE A 205 -6.82 -34.27 5.62
N ASN A 206 -5.92 -33.89 4.74
CA ASN A 206 -5.35 -32.56 4.70
C ASN A 206 -6.03 -31.70 3.63
N LYS A 207 -5.93 -30.39 3.73
CA LYS A 207 -6.51 -29.42 2.79
C LYS A 207 -6.08 -29.62 1.33
N ARG A 208 -5.04 -30.40 1.07
CA ARG A 208 -4.42 -30.56 -0.25
C ARG A 208 -4.24 -32.03 -0.66
N PHE A 209 -4.20 -32.95 0.27
CA PHE A 209 -3.99 -34.38 0.03
C PHE A 209 -4.55 -35.21 1.17
N THR A 210 -4.86 -36.45 0.86
CA THR A 210 -5.31 -37.45 1.85
C THR A 210 -4.23 -38.52 2.00
N VAL A 211 -3.88 -38.83 3.24
CA VAL A 211 -2.93 -39.92 3.54
C VAL A 211 -3.73 -41.21 3.74
N GLY A 212 -3.42 -42.21 2.93
CA GLY A 212 -3.97 -43.54 3.07
C GLY A 212 -2.91 -44.53 3.54
N ARG A 213 -3.28 -45.49 4.34
CA ARG A 213 -2.43 -46.61 4.77
C ARG A 213 -3.00 -47.90 4.14
N SER A 214 -2.14 -48.59 3.38
CA SER A 214 -2.42 -49.93 2.85
C SER A 214 -2.40 -51.00 3.93
#